data_8b72be0e69a0ce6c23ba1790b3ec7529
#
_entry.id   8b72be0e69a0ce6c23ba1790b3ec7529
#
_cell.length_a   1.000
_cell.length_b   1.000
_cell.length_c   1.000
_cell.angle_alpha   90.00
_cell.angle_beta   90.00
_cell.angle_gamma   90.00
#
_symmetry.space_group_name_H-M   'P 1'
#
loop_
_entity.id
_entity.type
_entity.pdbx_description
1 polymer ?
#
loop_
_entity_poly.entity_id
_entity_poly.type
_entity_poly.pdbx_seq_one_letter_code
_entity_poly.pdbx_strand_id
1 'polypeptide(L)'
;EPWAQGIKDFSGFPVGGFAYSHGLEAAMDNGIVDGKNSLMEWLRGALLFGSPNNDAIMLKEIYETTIRNDYVSLKELSSLALTLNVASELTDESIVQGNAFWRAIRSSWPHNDFSCLQEYLPKNKIVYPVAVAIAAAKHEVPVLSSLLAYLQAFVMNGISAGIRLGLIGQ
;
A
#
# COMPACT_ATOMS: atom_id res chain seq x y z
N GLU A 1 -8.86 18.90 13.04
CA GLU A 1 -7.58 19.06 12.33
C GLU A 1 -7.71 18.49 10.92
N PRO A 2 -7.32 19.22 9.85
CA PRO A 2 -7.54 18.81 8.45
C PRO A 2 -6.91 17.46 8.08
N TRP A 3 -5.76 17.11 8.68
CA TRP A 3 -5.07 15.85 8.45
C TRP A 3 -5.82 14.61 8.99
N ALA A 4 -6.62 14.77 10.05
CA ALA A 4 -7.41 13.65 10.59
C ALA A 4 -8.54 13.23 9.65
N GLN A 5 -9.05 14.16 8.83
CA GLN A 5 -9.98 13.86 7.74
C GLN A 5 -9.25 13.14 6.62
N GLY A 6 -8.04 13.60 6.23
CA GLY A 6 -7.23 12.98 5.18
C GLY A 6 -6.91 11.50 5.44
N ILE A 7 -6.63 11.09 6.70
CA ILE A 7 -6.36 9.68 7.03
C ILE A 7 -7.60 8.80 6.80
N LYS A 8 -8.80 9.29 7.15
CA LYS A 8 -10.05 8.57 6.88
C LYS A 8 -10.30 8.41 5.39
N ASP A 9 -9.90 9.41 4.61
CA ASP A 9 -10.08 9.40 3.16
C ASP A 9 -9.11 8.43 2.46
N PHE A 10 -7.88 8.20 2.98
CA PHE A 10 -6.94 7.23 2.41
C PHE A 10 -7.45 5.79 2.44
N SER A 11 -8.15 5.38 3.50
CA SER A 11 -8.72 4.03 3.62
C SER A 11 -9.99 3.84 2.79
N GLY A 12 -10.60 4.91 2.32
CA GLY A 12 -11.86 4.91 1.54
C GLY A 12 -11.69 4.86 0.03
N PHE A 13 -10.45 4.98 -0.50
CA PHE A 13 -10.27 4.92 -1.95
C PHE A 13 -10.50 3.50 -2.48
N PRO A 14 -11.32 3.35 -3.56
CA PRO A 14 -11.62 2.04 -4.15
C PRO A 14 -10.44 1.53 -4.97
N VAL A 15 -9.42 1.00 -4.31
CA VAL A 15 -8.19 0.47 -4.95
C VAL A 15 -8.28 -1.00 -5.34
N GLY A 16 -9.38 -1.69 -5.00
CA GLY A 16 -9.58 -3.09 -5.33
C GLY A 16 -8.84 -4.10 -4.42
N GLY A 17 -8.25 -3.66 -3.31
CA GLY A 17 -7.46 -4.50 -2.40
C GLY A 17 -8.21 -5.67 -1.77
N PHE A 18 -9.54 -5.63 -1.71
CA PHE A 18 -10.37 -6.70 -1.13
C PHE A 18 -10.33 -8.04 -1.86
N ALA A 19 -9.88 -8.07 -3.11
CA ALA A 19 -9.84 -9.28 -3.92
C ALA A 19 -8.63 -10.19 -3.59
N TYR A 20 -7.64 -9.66 -2.90
CA TYR A 20 -6.36 -10.33 -2.71
C TYR A 20 -6.22 -10.89 -1.30
N SER A 21 -5.82 -12.17 -1.22
CA SER A 21 -5.60 -12.88 0.05
C SER A 21 -4.14 -12.91 0.49
N HIS A 22 -3.23 -12.37 -0.33
CA HIS A 22 -1.77 -12.37 -0.08
C HIS A 22 -1.20 -13.75 0.31
N GLY A 23 -1.65 -14.81 -0.36
CA GLY A 23 -1.23 -16.18 -0.11
C GLY A 23 -1.96 -16.86 1.06
N LEU A 24 -2.92 -16.22 1.71
CA LEU A 24 -3.67 -16.80 2.83
C LEU A 24 -4.46 -18.05 2.43
N GLU A 25 -5.07 -18.06 1.23
CA GLU A 25 -5.78 -19.24 0.71
C GLU A 25 -4.86 -20.46 0.60
N ALA A 26 -3.68 -20.28 0.00
CA ALA A 26 -2.70 -21.35 -0.10
C ALA A 26 -2.18 -21.79 1.27
N ALA A 27 -2.04 -20.87 2.23
CA ALA A 27 -1.64 -21.20 3.60
C ALA A 27 -2.73 -22.04 4.33
N MET A 28 -4.01 -21.76 4.07
CA MET A 28 -5.13 -22.59 4.56
C MET A 28 -5.13 -23.99 3.94
N ASP A 29 -5.04 -24.05 2.62
CA ASP A 29 -5.08 -25.34 1.89
C ASP A 29 -3.95 -26.27 2.34
N ASN A 30 -2.81 -25.70 2.73
CA ASN A 30 -1.67 -26.43 3.27
C ASN A 30 -1.73 -26.65 4.80
N GLY A 31 -2.80 -26.24 5.48
CA GLY A 31 -2.98 -26.41 6.92
C GLY A 31 -2.03 -25.54 7.79
N ILE A 32 -1.41 -24.51 7.21
CA ILE A 32 -0.53 -23.57 7.93
C ILE A 32 -1.40 -22.58 8.74
N VAL A 33 -2.54 -22.19 8.18
CA VAL A 33 -3.49 -21.31 8.84
C VAL A 33 -4.84 -22.02 8.93
N ASP A 34 -5.26 -22.33 10.15
CA ASP A 34 -6.44 -23.14 10.45
C ASP A 34 -7.44 -22.48 11.44
N GLY A 35 -7.14 -21.25 11.89
CA GLY A 35 -7.99 -20.53 12.83
C GLY A 35 -7.42 -19.18 13.25
N LYS A 36 -8.03 -18.58 14.27
CA LYS A 36 -7.72 -17.22 14.75
C LYS A 36 -6.25 -17.03 15.11
N ASN A 37 -5.67 -17.97 15.86
CA ASN A 37 -4.31 -17.80 16.38
C ASN A 37 -3.27 -17.91 15.25
N SER A 38 -3.42 -18.90 14.37
CA SER A 38 -2.53 -19.06 13.21
C SER A 38 -2.68 -17.93 12.19
N LEU A 39 -3.89 -17.37 12.00
CA LEU A 39 -4.10 -16.16 11.20
C LEU A 39 -3.37 -14.95 11.80
N MET A 40 -3.43 -14.77 13.10
CA MET A 40 -2.73 -13.69 13.79
C MET A 40 -1.21 -13.77 13.60
N GLU A 41 -0.64 -14.97 13.76
CA GLU A 41 0.80 -15.19 13.53
C GLU A 41 1.18 -15.04 12.06
N TRP A 42 0.32 -15.45 11.13
CA TRP A 42 0.50 -15.21 9.68
C TRP A 42 0.59 -13.73 9.36
N LEU A 43 -0.38 -12.93 9.84
CA LEU A 43 -0.40 -11.47 9.61
C LEU A 43 0.80 -10.79 10.27
N ARG A 44 1.19 -11.23 11.47
CA ARG A 44 2.39 -10.74 12.16
C ARG A 44 3.66 -11.03 11.36
N GLY A 45 3.80 -12.25 10.86
CA GLY A 45 4.92 -12.64 9.99
C GLY A 45 4.99 -11.82 8.72
N ALA A 46 3.83 -11.60 8.07
CA ALA A 46 3.74 -10.77 6.88
C ALA A 46 4.17 -9.32 7.14
N LEU A 47 3.72 -8.73 8.25
CA LEU A 47 4.10 -7.36 8.63
C LEU A 47 5.59 -7.20 8.93
N LEU A 48 6.23 -8.22 9.52
CA LEU A 48 7.63 -8.12 9.95
C LEU A 48 8.62 -8.51 8.84
N PHE A 49 8.24 -9.44 7.97
CA PHE A 49 9.17 -10.08 7.03
C PHE A 49 8.64 -10.15 5.58
N GLY A 50 7.39 -9.79 5.35
CA GLY A 50 6.74 -9.83 4.04
C GLY A 50 6.78 -8.53 3.27
N SER A 51 6.01 -8.48 2.18
CA SER A 51 5.87 -7.30 1.32
C SER A 51 5.44 -6.04 2.06
N PRO A 52 4.54 -6.06 3.07
CA PRO A 52 4.16 -4.84 3.78
C PRO A 52 5.32 -4.13 4.49
N ASN A 53 6.35 -4.89 4.94
CA ASN A 53 7.55 -4.30 5.51
C ASN A 53 8.35 -3.52 4.46
N ASN A 54 8.56 -4.11 3.29
CA ASN A 54 9.23 -3.45 2.17
C ASN A 54 8.44 -2.22 1.69
N ASP A 55 7.13 -2.36 1.61
CA ASP A 55 6.23 -1.26 1.23
C ASP A 55 6.30 -0.09 2.22
N ALA A 56 6.36 -0.37 3.53
CA ALA A 56 6.48 0.66 4.55
C ALA A 56 7.81 1.42 4.45
N ILE A 57 8.92 0.72 4.17
CA ILE A 57 10.22 1.33 3.92
C ILE A 57 10.15 2.23 2.69
N MET A 58 9.62 1.71 1.57
CA MET A 58 9.49 2.47 0.34
C MET A 58 8.56 3.68 0.49
N LEU A 59 7.43 3.52 1.19
CA LEU A 59 6.52 4.62 1.48
C LEU A 59 7.26 5.75 2.21
N LYS A 60 8.03 5.41 3.25
CA LYS A 60 8.81 6.41 4.01
C LYS A 60 9.82 7.12 3.11
N GLU A 61 10.65 6.39 2.38
CA GLU A 61 11.70 6.97 1.54
C GLU A 61 11.13 7.84 0.41
N ILE A 62 10.07 7.39 -0.26
CA ILE A 62 9.35 8.18 -1.30
C ILE A 62 8.73 9.43 -0.69
N TYR A 63 8.11 9.33 0.49
CA TYR A 63 7.54 10.48 1.20
C TYR A 63 8.61 11.54 1.47
N GLU A 64 9.73 11.16 2.08
CA GLU A 64 10.82 12.08 2.42
C GLU A 64 11.46 12.70 1.17
N THR A 65 11.64 11.91 0.12
CA THR A 65 12.15 12.36 -1.17
C THR A 65 11.22 13.37 -1.83
N THR A 66 9.91 13.12 -1.76
CA THR A 66 8.87 14.02 -2.27
C THR A 66 8.84 15.35 -1.53
N ILE A 67 8.99 15.34 -0.19
CA ILE A 67 9.08 16.56 0.63
C ILE A 67 10.32 17.39 0.25
N ARG A 68 11.45 16.74 -0.02
CA ARG A 68 12.69 17.43 -0.43
C ARG A 68 12.67 17.92 -1.88
N ASN A 69 11.65 17.56 -2.66
CA ASN A 69 11.57 17.78 -4.11
C ASN A 69 12.77 17.21 -4.88
N ASP A 70 13.31 16.09 -4.39
CA ASP A 70 14.41 15.37 -5.05
C ASP A 70 13.86 14.43 -6.11
N TYR A 71 13.60 14.97 -7.28
CA TYR A 71 12.97 14.24 -8.39
C TYR A 71 13.86 13.14 -8.99
N VAL A 72 15.18 13.26 -8.86
CA VAL A 72 16.13 12.24 -9.32
C VAL A 72 15.98 10.98 -8.47
N SER A 73 16.12 11.13 -7.15
CA SER A 73 15.93 10.01 -6.20
C SER A 73 14.50 9.46 -6.24
N LEU A 74 13.49 10.32 -6.44
CA LEU A 74 12.10 9.88 -6.60
C LEU A 74 11.95 8.90 -7.77
N LYS A 75 12.54 9.21 -8.92
CA LYS A 75 12.52 8.35 -10.11
C LYS A 75 13.22 7.01 -9.87
N GLU A 76 14.40 7.04 -9.25
CA GLU A 76 15.17 5.84 -8.94
C GLU A 76 14.44 4.94 -7.95
N LEU A 77 13.94 5.49 -6.83
CA LEU A 77 13.19 4.76 -5.82
C LEU A 77 11.87 4.21 -6.36
N SER A 78 11.16 4.98 -7.20
CA SER A 78 9.93 4.50 -7.84
C SER A 78 10.19 3.32 -8.79
N SER A 79 11.34 3.30 -9.45
CA SER A 79 11.77 2.19 -10.29
C SER A 79 12.22 0.98 -9.47
N LEU A 80 12.93 1.21 -8.36
CA LEU A 80 13.34 0.17 -7.42
C LEU A 80 12.12 -0.54 -6.80
N ALA A 81 11.09 0.22 -6.42
CA ALA A 81 9.87 -0.31 -5.83
C ALA A 81 9.17 -1.38 -6.69
N LEU A 82 9.33 -1.34 -8.02
CA LEU A 82 8.83 -2.36 -8.94
C LEU A 82 9.53 -3.72 -8.80
N THR A 83 10.69 -3.76 -8.19
CA THR A 83 11.54 -4.97 -8.13
C THR A 83 11.63 -5.59 -6.73
N LEU A 84 10.98 -5.00 -5.74
CA LEU A 84 11.09 -5.45 -4.34
C LEU A 84 10.26 -6.68 -4.01
N ASN A 85 9.20 -6.94 -4.76
CA ASN A 85 8.39 -8.14 -4.56
C ASN A 85 9.01 -9.33 -5.28
N VAL A 86 9.13 -10.45 -4.57
CA VAL A 86 9.68 -11.69 -5.10
C VAL A 86 8.71 -12.34 -6.10
N ALA A 87 7.41 -12.23 -5.85
CA ALA A 87 6.37 -12.77 -6.72
C ALA A 87 5.84 -11.69 -7.68
N SER A 88 5.76 -12.01 -8.96
CA SER A 88 5.23 -11.12 -10.00
C SER A 88 3.79 -10.71 -9.71
N GLU A 89 2.99 -11.63 -9.17
CA GLU A 89 1.58 -11.41 -8.83
C GLU A 89 1.41 -10.29 -7.80
N LEU A 90 2.30 -10.21 -6.80
CA LEU A 90 2.28 -9.12 -5.81
C LEU A 90 2.66 -7.77 -6.43
N THR A 91 3.59 -7.79 -7.38
CA THR A 91 3.97 -6.58 -8.12
C THR A 91 2.82 -6.10 -9.01
N ASP A 92 2.17 -7.00 -9.75
CA ASP A 92 1.05 -6.70 -10.63
C ASP A 92 -0.15 -6.15 -9.81
N GLU A 93 -0.46 -6.78 -8.67
CA GLU A 93 -1.46 -6.29 -7.72
C GLU A 93 -1.14 -4.86 -7.27
N SER A 94 0.09 -4.62 -6.80
CA SER A 94 0.52 -3.31 -6.33
C SER A 94 0.44 -2.24 -7.43
N ILE A 95 0.75 -2.60 -8.69
CA ILE A 95 0.62 -1.71 -9.85
C ILE A 95 -0.86 -1.38 -10.12
N VAL A 96 -1.75 -2.38 -10.08
CA VAL A 96 -3.18 -2.17 -10.31
C VAL A 96 -3.75 -1.23 -9.24
N GLN A 97 -3.47 -1.49 -7.97
CA GLN A 97 -3.90 -0.65 -6.85
C GLN A 97 -3.30 0.75 -6.92
N GLY A 98 -2.00 0.86 -7.17
CA GLY A 98 -1.29 2.13 -7.24
C GLY A 98 -1.78 3.01 -8.38
N ASN A 99 -1.97 2.46 -9.57
CA ASN A 99 -2.54 3.21 -10.69
C ASN A 99 -4.00 3.63 -10.44
N ALA A 100 -4.81 2.78 -9.80
CA ALA A 100 -6.18 3.11 -9.43
C ALA A 100 -6.22 4.25 -8.40
N PHE A 101 -5.40 4.13 -7.35
CA PHE A 101 -5.26 5.17 -6.33
C PHE A 101 -4.77 6.49 -6.92
N TRP A 102 -3.73 6.45 -7.78
CA TRP A 102 -3.16 7.64 -8.41
C TRP A 102 -4.17 8.39 -9.27
N ARG A 103 -5.01 7.67 -10.02
CA ARG A 103 -6.12 8.27 -10.77
C ARG A 103 -7.16 8.89 -9.85
N ALA A 104 -7.56 8.16 -8.81
CA ALA A 104 -8.59 8.59 -7.87
C ALA A 104 -8.16 9.84 -7.09
N ILE A 105 -6.93 9.88 -6.55
CA ILE A 105 -6.43 11.01 -5.77
C ILE A 105 -6.31 12.27 -6.64
N ARG A 106 -5.84 12.14 -7.88
CA ARG A 106 -5.73 13.27 -8.81
C ARG A 106 -7.08 13.86 -9.19
N SER A 107 -8.14 13.06 -9.19
CA SER A 107 -9.49 13.50 -9.50
C SER A 107 -10.21 14.08 -8.28
N SER A 108 -10.12 13.40 -7.13
CA SER A 108 -10.93 13.71 -5.95
C SER A 108 -10.25 14.67 -4.99
N TRP A 109 -8.92 14.66 -4.96
CA TRP A 109 -8.10 15.52 -4.10
C TRP A 109 -6.86 16.00 -4.86
N PRO A 110 -7.04 16.89 -5.85
CA PRO A 110 -5.95 17.30 -6.74
C PRO A 110 -4.91 18.16 -6.02
N HIS A 111 -3.66 18.06 -6.48
CA HIS A 111 -2.57 18.92 -6.08
C HIS A 111 -1.80 19.43 -7.31
N ASN A 112 -1.33 20.68 -7.30
CA ASN A 112 -0.70 21.33 -8.45
C ASN A 112 0.55 20.58 -8.95
N ASP A 113 1.30 19.98 -8.03
CA ASP A 113 2.55 19.27 -8.35
C ASP A 113 2.33 17.89 -8.99
N PHE A 114 1.14 17.31 -8.92
CA PHE A 114 0.90 15.95 -9.41
C PHE A 114 1.20 15.79 -10.91
N SER A 115 0.98 16.82 -11.70
CA SER A 115 1.29 16.79 -13.14
C SER A 115 2.81 16.73 -13.39
N CYS A 116 3.58 17.52 -12.67
CA CYS A 116 5.04 17.49 -12.74
C CYS A 116 5.59 16.15 -12.21
N LEU A 117 5.14 15.70 -11.05
CA LEU A 117 5.58 14.45 -10.43
C LEU A 117 5.34 13.23 -11.32
N GLN A 118 4.25 13.24 -12.11
CA GLN A 118 3.92 12.17 -13.05
C GLN A 118 5.04 11.90 -14.07
N GLU A 119 5.85 12.89 -14.42
CA GLU A 119 6.95 12.76 -15.38
C GLU A 119 8.12 11.93 -14.85
N TYR A 120 8.24 11.84 -13.52
CA TYR A 120 9.28 11.07 -12.83
C TYR A 120 8.84 9.67 -12.42
N LEU A 121 7.58 9.34 -12.61
CA LEU A 121 7.02 8.04 -12.23
C LEU A 121 7.03 7.05 -13.40
N PRO A 122 7.21 5.75 -13.15
CA PRO A 122 7.10 4.73 -14.18
C PRO A 122 5.72 4.76 -14.86
N LYS A 123 5.71 4.92 -16.18
CA LYS A 123 4.47 5.08 -16.94
C LYS A 123 3.57 3.85 -16.80
N ASN A 124 2.35 4.06 -16.26
CA ASN A 124 1.35 3.02 -16.01
C ASN A 124 1.82 1.87 -15.08
N LYS A 125 2.91 2.06 -14.33
CA LYS A 125 3.47 1.08 -13.41
C LYS A 125 3.77 1.69 -12.04
N ILE A 126 2.87 2.52 -11.54
CA ILE A 126 3.01 3.13 -10.21
C ILE A 126 2.54 2.08 -9.20
N VAL A 127 3.45 1.60 -8.34
CA VAL A 127 3.09 0.69 -7.25
C VAL A 127 2.40 1.43 -6.11
N TYR A 128 1.57 0.72 -5.35
CA TYR A 128 0.66 1.32 -4.37
C TYR A 128 1.38 2.15 -3.29
N PRO A 129 2.47 1.68 -2.64
CA PRO A 129 3.18 2.47 -1.63
C PRO A 129 3.75 3.79 -2.19
N VAL A 130 4.19 3.81 -3.46
CA VAL A 130 4.68 5.03 -4.12
C VAL A 130 3.56 6.05 -4.31
N ALA A 131 2.41 5.62 -4.81
CA ALA A 131 1.27 6.51 -5.02
C ALA A 131 0.75 7.12 -3.70
N VAL A 132 0.64 6.30 -2.64
CA VAL A 132 0.22 6.74 -1.30
C VAL A 132 1.24 7.71 -0.71
N ALA A 133 2.53 7.42 -0.81
CA ALA A 133 3.59 8.27 -0.25
C ALA A 133 3.60 9.67 -0.86
N ILE A 134 3.51 9.76 -2.19
CA ILE A 134 3.48 11.06 -2.89
C ILE A 134 2.23 11.85 -2.51
N ALA A 135 1.07 11.20 -2.49
CA ALA A 135 -0.18 11.86 -2.10
C ALA A 135 -0.09 12.37 -0.66
N ALA A 136 0.36 11.54 0.28
CA ALA A 136 0.53 11.91 1.68
C ALA A 136 1.48 13.10 1.85
N ALA A 137 2.64 13.07 1.17
CA ALA A 137 3.63 14.14 1.24
C ALA A 137 3.09 15.48 0.72
N LYS A 138 2.39 15.45 -0.42
CA LYS A 138 1.86 16.69 -1.04
C LYS A 138 0.65 17.25 -0.30
N HIS A 139 -0.11 16.41 0.39
CA HIS A 139 -1.22 16.85 1.27
C HIS A 139 -0.82 17.02 2.73
N GLU A 140 0.47 17.03 3.03
CA GLU A 140 1.02 17.28 4.38
C GLU A 140 0.49 16.31 5.45
N VAL A 141 0.09 15.09 5.04
CA VAL A 141 -0.28 14.04 5.98
C VAL A 141 0.99 13.49 6.63
N PRO A 142 1.12 13.50 7.98
CA PRO A 142 2.34 13.05 8.64
C PRO A 142 2.75 11.63 8.22
N VAL A 143 4.03 11.41 7.97
CA VAL A 143 4.54 10.11 7.50
C VAL A 143 4.17 8.96 8.42
N LEU A 144 4.26 9.13 9.73
CA LEU A 144 3.88 8.09 10.70
C LEU A 144 2.40 7.72 10.59
N SER A 145 1.53 8.70 10.43
CA SER A 145 0.09 8.47 10.26
C SER A 145 -0.20 7.73 8.96
N SER A 146 0.52 8.08 7.88
CA SER A 146 0.40 7.41 6.59
C SER A 146 0.86 5.96 6.65
N LEU A 147 1.99 5.68 7.33
CA LEU A 147 2.49 4.33 7.56
C LEU A 147 1.50 3.48 8.37
N LEU A 148 0.98 4.04 9.47
CA LEU A 148 -0.01 3.34 10.30
C LEU A 148 -1.28 3.01 9.52
N ALA A 149 -1.81 3.97 8.75
CA ALA A 149 -2.99 3.76 7.93
C ALA A 149 -2.74 2.69 6.85
N TYR A 150 -1.58 2.71 6.20
CA TYR A 150 -1.18 1.74 5.18
C TYR A 150 -1.13 0.31 5.74
N LEU A 151 -0.40 0.12 6.84
CA LEU A 151 -0.24 -1.18 7.50
C LEU A 151 -1.56 -1.67 8.11
N GLN A 152 -2.37 -0.76 8.67
CA GLN A 152 -3.69 -1.10 9.17
C GLN A 152 -4.61 -1.60 8.05
N ALA A 153 -4.59 -0.96 6.87
CA ALA A 153 -5.36 -1.41 5.72
C ALA A 153 -4.98 -2.83 5.29
N PHE A 154 -3.69 -3.16 5.28
CA PHE A 154 -3.21 -4.52 5.02
C PHE A 154 -3.77 -5.54 6.04
N VAL A 155 -3.67 -5.24 7.33
CA VAL A 155 -4.20 -6.11 8.40
C VAL A 155 -5.71 -6.31 8.25
N MET A 156 -6.45 -5.24 8.00
CA MET A 156 -7.91 -5.29 7.81
C MET A 156 -8.32 -6.12 6.59
N ASN A 157 -7.56 -6.04 5.50
CA ASN A 157 -7.76 -6.90 4.33
C ASN A 157 -7.52 -8.38 4.66
N GLY A 158 -6.46 -8.70 5.40
CA GLY A 158 -6.17 -10.06 5.85
C GLY A 158 -7.26 -10.62 6.79
N ILE A 159 -7.75 -9.81 7.73
CA ILE A 159 -8.89 -10.18 8.61
C ILE A 159 -10.15 -10.43 7.77
N SER A 160 -10.45 -9.54 6.83
CA SER A 160 -11.59 -9.67 5.93
C SER A 160 -11.49 -10.94 5.06
N ALA A 161 -10.30 -11.27 4.58
CA ALA A 161 -10.03 -12.53 3.87
C ALA A 161 -10.27 -13.73 4.80
N GLY A 162 -9.75 -13.70 6.03
CA GLY A 162 -9.96 -14.76 7.04
C GLY A 162 -11.45 -15.00 7.36
N ILE A 163 -12.26 -13.95 7.42
CA ILE A 163 -13.72 -14.06 7.59
C ILE A 163 -14.36 -14.73 6.37
N ARG A 164 -14.03 -14.28 5.15
CA ARG A 164 -14.58 -14.86 3.91
C ARG A 164 -14.22 -16.33 3.74
N LEU A 165 -13.04 -16.72 4.20
CA LEU A 165 -12.54 -18.10 4.15
C LEU A 165 -13.03 -18.97 5.32
N GLY A 166 -13.80 -18.40 6.26
CA GLY A 166 -14.36 -19.14 7.39
C GLY A 166 -13.38 -19.47 8.51
N LEU A 167 -12.18 -18.87 8.50
CA LEU A 167 -11.16 -19.04 9.55
C LEU A 167 -11.58 -18.42 10.89
N ILE A 168 -12.34 -17.33 10.82
CA ILE A 168 -12.81 -16.56 11.98
C ILE A 168 -14.25 -16.10 11.75
N GLY A 169 -15.02 -16.01 12.84
CA GLY A 169 -16.36 -15.41 12.82
C GLY A 169 -16.31 -13.88 12.75
N GLN A 170 -17.47 -13.29 12.46
CA GLN A 170 -17.66 -11.83 12.51
C GLN A 170 -17.63 -11.31 13.95
#